data_af7119314de3ab9041412ad09e11ecf8
#
_entry.id   af7119314de3ab9041412ad09e11ecf8
#
_cell.length_a   1.000
_cell.length_b   1.000
_cell.length_c   1.000
_cell.angle_alpha   90.00
_cell.angle_beta   90.00
_cell.angle_gamma   90.00
#
_symmetry.space_group_name_H-M   'P 1'
#
loop_
_entity.id
_entity.type
_entity.pdbx_description
1 polymer ?
#
loop_
_entity_poly.entity_id
_entity_poly.type
_entity_poly.pdbx_seq_one_letter_code
_entity_poly.pdbx_strand_id
1 'polypeptide(L)'
;MSLGGSVRRHIAAIGTAIKHLLAPRMTVKYPDVHHVPIQTNYAFDPKRGAALPGWRGRHLLYLDKCTGCNLCYVACENIAEAIVMVTLPEEKRPQNKKSLYPAVDYGRCIPPWTNIVTSDGIVPIRDVKVGDKVLTHTGRFRTVTKVFRRRYTGRLYTFRTLGNIERLSVTEEHPLLIYSRGRTEWAFPQQIGYGSYLVRPVIAEYADPEEITFTYEMYHPSGRGGYFTLNHDSVKCTAELMRLIGYYIAEGHADRYRVSFDIDKKEVSIARDIVAAAKTVFGEDACLRPDGRSEGLKLVIDSVKVASFFSQFGTRSDEKHLPPWALRLPQHLAGELVRAIFAGDGHYSNKYYDYMHSNYFTIRTTSRLLANQLLYVLAGLGIGASACSQDQKHRKTCYSVTVHTPYIDKMAQVCGIEARNNPPYSHSYIKLIDGLILSPVIELDVQNVEDLEVMNLEVEGDNSYVASNQVVHNCVFCGFCVDFCPFYALEMTPDVELSEYRRENLFYTPHELAIPPRRLARPLVNPRFEGERVKHMAGG
;
A
#
# COMPACT_ATOMS: atom_id res chain seq x y z
N MET A 1 4.03 2.01 47.22
CA MET A 1 3.85 0.89 46.28
C MET A 1 4.62 -0.30 46.82
N SER A 2 3.95 -1.38 47.20
CA SER A 2 4.55 -2.48 47.98
C SER A 2 5.44 -3.36 47.09
N LEU A 3 6.67 -3.62 47.50
CA LEU A 3 7.62 -4.57 46.94
C LEU A 3 7.00 -5.96 46.63
N GLY A 4 5.95 -6.37 47.35
CA GLY A 4 5.26 -7.64 47.15
C GLY A 4 4.48 -7.78 45.84
N GLY A 5 4.04 -6.70 45.21
CA GLY A 5 3.33 -6.73 43.91
C GLY A 5 4.26 -6.95 42.72
N SER A 6 5.48 -6.45 42.77
CA SER A 6 6.48 -6.63 41.72
C SER A 6 7.02 -8.06 41.71
N VAL A 7 7.35 -8.61 42.87
CA VAL A 7 7.86 -10.00 43.00
C VAL A 7 6.83 -11.03 42.51
N ARG A 8 5.54 -10.86 42.85
CA ARG A 8 4.47 -11.75 42.36
C ARG A 8 4.33 -11.73 40.82
N ARG A 9 4.49 -10.57 40.18
CA ARG A 9 4.45 -10.47 38.70
C ARG A 9 5.62 -11.17 38.04
N HIS A 10 6.82 -11.06 38.61
CA HIS A 10 8.01 -11.74 38.08
C HIS A 10 7.90 -13.27 38.26
N ILE A 11 7.39 -13.74 39.39
CA ILE A 11 7.14 -15.18 39.61
C ILE A 11 6.08 -15.71 38.64
N ALA A 12 5.01 -14.97 38.40
CA ALA A 12 3.98 -15.34 37.43
C ALA A 12 4.55 -15.38 35.99
N ALA A 13 5.39 -14.42 35.60
CA ALA A 13 6.04 -14.40 34.30
C ALA A 13 6.98 -15.59 34.12
N ILE A 14 7.79 -15.93 35.14
CA ILE A 14 8.68 -17.11 35.14
C ILE A 14 7.84 -18.39 35.06
N GLY A 15 6.76 -18.50 35.82
CA GLY A 15 5.84 -19.64 35.74
C GLY A 15 5.22 -19.84 34.37
N THR A 16 4.85 -18.74 33.70
CA THR A 16 4.34 -18.76 32.32
C THR A 16 5.42 -19.21 31.34
N ALA A 17 6.63 -18.71 31.46
CA ALA A 17 7.77 -19.11 30.61
C ALA A 17 8.09 -20.60 30.77
N ILE A 18 8.12 -21.12 32.00
CA ILE A 18 8.34 -22.55 32.28
C ILE A 18 7.20 -23.39 31.69
N LYS A 19 5.94 -22.95 31.82
CA LYS A 19 4.79 -23.62 31.24
C LYS A 19 4.90 -23.72 29.70
N HIS A 20 5.37 -22.65 29.03
CA HIS A 20 5.60 -22.68 27.58
C HIS A 20 6.82 -23.53 27.19
N LEU A 21 7.85 -23.57 28.03
CA LEU A 21 9.04 -24.42 27.80
C LEU A 21 8.69 -25.93 27.85
N LEU A 22 7.75 -26.30 28.74
CA LEU A 22 7.30 -27.68 28.93
C LEU A 22 6.09 -28.04 28.05
N ALA A 23 5.48 -27.06 27.38
CA ALA A 23 4.38 -27.32 26.46
C ALA A 23 4.86 -28.08 25.21
N PRO A 24 4.05 -28.98 24.66
CA PRO A 24 4.39 -29.64 23.40
C PRO A 24 4.58 -28.59 22.30
N ARG A 25 5.60 -28.81 21.47
CA ARG A 25 5.95 -27.89 20.37
C ARG A 25 4.76 -27.70 19.44
N MET A 26 4.30 -26.45 19.25
CA MET A 26 3.21 -26.08 18.35
C MET A 26 3.69 -25.81 16.90
N THR A 27 4.97 -26.07 16.60
CA THR A 27 5.52 -25.89 15.26
C THR A 27 5.09 -27.02 14.35
N VAL A 28 4.44 -26.66 13.24
CA VAL A 28 4.17 -27.59 12.13
C VAL A 28 5.46 -27.81 11.36
N LYS A 29 5.88 -29.06 11.20
CA LYS A 29 7.03 -29.42 10.36
C LYS A 29 6.58 -29.47 8.89
N TYR A 30 6.38 -28.32 8.29
CA TYR A 30 6.15 -28.22 6.86
C TYR A 30 7.47 -28.47 6.09
N PRO A 31 7.50 -29.22 4.97
CA PRO A 31 6.35 -29.83 4.29
C PRO A 31 5.99 -31.24 4.79
N ASP A 32 6.69 -31.80 5.77
CA ASP A 32 6.56 -33.21 6.19
C ASP A 32 5.24 -33.49 6.92
N VAL A 33 4.66 -32.49 7.56
CA VAL A 33 3.40 -32.61 8.29
C VAL A 33 2.44 -31.53 7.85
N HIS A 34 1.36 -31.90 7.16
CA HIS A 34 0.25 -31.03 6.80
C HIS A 34 -0.82 -31.10 7.87
N HIS A 35 -0.93 -30.05 8.69
CA HIS A 35 -2.03 -29.91 9.62
C HIS A 35 -3.12 -29.03 9.01
N VAL A 36 -4.35 -29.51 9.07
CA VAL A 36 -5.52 -28.63 8.98
C VAL A 36 -5.51 -27.78 10.24
N PRO A 37 -5.44 -26.43 10.17
CA PRO A 37 -5.51 -25.60 11.36
C PRO A 37 -6.83 -25.84 12.08
N ILE A 38 -6.76 -26.44 13.27
CA ILE A 38 -7.94 -26.75 14.12
C ILE A 38 -8.57 -25.45 14.67
N GLN A 39 -7.88 -24.32 14.54
CA GLN A 39 -8.23 -23.02 15.12
C GLN A 39 -8.55 -21.94 14.07
N THR A 40 -9.20 -22.28 13.01
CA THR A 40 -9.83 -21.24 12.19
C THR A 40 -11.21 -20.94 12.77
N ASN A 41 -11.55 -19.65 12.91
CA ASN A 41 -12.92 -19.21 13.25
C ASN A 41 -13.94 -19.58 12.14
N TYR A 42 -13.57 -20.49 11.28
CA TYR A 42 -14.38 -21.00 10.19
C TYR A 42 -15.26 -22.13 10.74
N ALA A 43 -16.50 -21.82 11.01
CA ALA A 43 -17.48 -22.82 11.36
C ALA A 43 -17.82 -23.63 10.11
N PHE A 44 -17.26 -24.85 10.00
CA PHE A 44 -17.65 -25.81 8.98
C PHE A 44 -19.11 -26.21 9.23
N ASP A 45 -19.97 -25.95 8.25
CA ASP A 45 -21.34 -26.43 8.25
C ASP A 45 -21.46 -27.59 7.23
N PRO A 46 -21.50 -28.85 7.72
CA PRO A 46 -21.58 -30.00 6.84
C PRO A 46 -22.87 -30.03 6.00
N LYS A 47 -23.93 -29.33 6.42
CA LYS A 47 -25.19 -29.22 5.66
C LYS A 47 -25.07 -28.27 4.46
N ARG A 48 -24.14 -27.32 4.53
CA ARG A 48 -23.85 -26.36 3.45
C ARG A 48 -22.76 -26.84 2.50
N GLY A 49 -22.08 -27.96 2.83
CA GLY A 49 -21.02 -28.51 2.00
C GLY A 49 -19.81 -27.61 1.81
N ALA A 50 -19.55 -26.74 2.79
CA ALA A 50 -18.42 -25.83 2.75
C ALA A 50 -17.09 -26.57 2.65
N ALA A 51 -16.12 -25.98 1.99
CA ALA A 51 -14.76 -26.50 1.88
C ALA A 51 -14.17 -26.75 3.27
N LEU A 52 -13.29 -27.73 3.39
CA LEU A 52 -12.62 -28.03 4.64
C LEU A 52 -11.87 -26.78 5.16
N PRO A 53 -12.05 -26.41 6.43
CA PRO A 53 -11.36 -25.28 7.00
C PRO A 53 -9.85 -25.44 6.90
N GLY A 54 -9.17 -24.41 6.44
CA GLY A 54 -7.70 -24.32 6.49
C GLY A 54 -6.94 -24.59 5.21
N TRP A 55 -7.52 -25.28 4.23
CA TRP A 55 -6.86 -25.45 2.94
C TRP A 55 -7.22 -24.32 1.98
N ARG A 56 -6.23 -23.65 1.43
CA ARG A 56 -6.36 -22.54 0.47
C ARG A 56 -5.30 -22.64 -0.64
N GLY A 57 -4.99 -23.86 -1.05
CA GLY A 57 -4.08 -24.12 -2.16
C GLY A 57 -4.80 -24.27 -3.49
N ARG A 58 -4.15 -24.96 -4.44
CA ARG A 58 -4.66 -25.22 -5.77
C ARG A 58 -6.05 -25.86 -5.74
N HIS A 59 -6.91 -25.50 -6.69
CA HIS A 59 -8.21 -26.14 -6.87
C HIS A 59 -8.03 -27.57 -7.39
N LEU A 60 -8.89 -28.47 -6.95
CA LEU A 60 -9.08 -29.82 -7.50
C LEU A 60 -10.48 -29.88 -8.11
N LEU A 61 -10.59 -30.31 -9.35
CA LEU A 61 -11.85 -30.47 -10.09
C LEU A 61 -12.19 -31.95 -10.27
N TYR A 62 -13.39 -32.33 -9.86
CA TYR A 62 -13.97 -33.64 -10.14
C TYR A 62 -14.83 -33.53 -11.39
N LEU A 63 -14.30 -33.95 -12.55
CA LEU A 63 -14.98 -33.88 -13.84
C LEU A 63 -16.28 -34.69 -13.86
N ASP A 64 -16.33 -35.79 -13.12
CA ASP A 64 -17.49 -36.68 -13.00
C ASP A 64 -18.65 -36.06 -12.21
N LYS A 65 -18.38 -35.04 -11.38
CA LYS A 65 -19.40 -34.34 -10.59
C LYS A 65 -19.79 -32.99 -11.20
N CYS A 66 -18.97 -32.42 -12.06
CA CYS A 66 -19.22 -31.11 -12.65
C CYS A 66 -20.37 -31.16 -13.65
N THR A 67 -21.41 -30.36 -13.41
CA THR A 67 -22.60 -30.25 -14.28
C THR A 67 -22.53 -29.08 -15.26
N GLY A 68 -21.49 -28.25 -15.21
CA GLY A 68 -21.36 -27.05 -16.03
C GLY A 68 -22.39 -25.96 -15.69
N CYS A 69 -22.85 -25.90 -14.44
CA CYS A 69 -23.88 -24.96 -13.99
C CYS A 69 -23.44 -23.48 -13.89
N ASN A 70 -22.16 -23.19 -14.05
CA ASN A 70 -21.58 -21.85 -14.02
C ASN A 70 -21.59 -21.13 -12.65
N LEU A 71 -22.06 -21.75 -11.56
CA LEU A 71 -22.14 -21.12 -10.26
C LEU A 71 -20.77 -20.76 -9.68
N CYS A 72 -19.74 -21.57 -9.93
CA CYS A 72 -18.37 -21.25 -9.51
C CYS A 72 -17.83 -19.99 -10.20
N TYR A 73 -18.15 -19.76 -11.47
CA TYR A 73 -17.82 -18.54 -12.20
C TYR A 73 -18.57 -17.34 -11.57
N VAL A 74 -19.89 -17.42 -11.42
CA VAL A 74 -20.69 -16.34 -10.82
C VAL A 74 -20.23 -16.00 -9.41
N ALA A 75 -19.87 -17.00 -8.59
CA ALA A 75 -19.32 -16.78 -7.26
C ALA A 75 -17.94 -16.11 -7.29
N CYS A 76 -17.17 -16.33 -8.35
CA CYS A 76 -15.83 -15.77 -8.53
C CYS A 76 -15.84 -14.39 -9.19
N GLU A 77 -16.83 -14.09 -10.02
CA GLU A 77 -16.89 -12.92 -10.91
C GLU A 77 -16.75 -11.58 -10.17
N ASN A 78 -17.34 -11.45 -8.99
CA ASN A 78 -17.28 -10.20 -8.20
C ASN A 78 -16.21 -10.21 -7.09
N ILE A 79 -15.45 -11.29 -6.95
CA ILE A 79 -14.52 -11.48 -5.82
C ILE A 79 -13.08 -11.66 -6.28
N ALA A 80 -12.83 -12.61 -7.18
CA ALA A 80 -11.49 -12.96 -7.61
C ALA A 80 -11.31 -12.99 -9.12
N GLU A 81 -12.39 -13.10 -9.90
CA GLU A 81 -12.42 -13.16 -11.37
C GLU A 81 -11.38 -14.15 -11.98
N ALA A 82 -11.02 -15.19 -11.21
CA ALA A 82 -9.97 -16.14 -11.56
C ALA A 82 -10.51 -17.37 -12.32
N ILE A 83 -11.84 -17.56 -12.37
CA ILE A 83 -12.45 -18.70 -13.05
C ILE A 83 -12.89 -18.29 -14.44
N VAL A 84 -12.49 -19.11 -15.42
CA VAL A 84 -12.94 -19.02 -16.80
C VAL A 84 -13.65 -20.33 -17.16
N MET A 85 -14.86 -20.24 -17.74
CA MET A 85 -15.56 -21.43 -18.18
C MET A 85 -15.10 -21.83 -19.59
N VAL A 86 -14.61 -23.05 -19.72
CA VAL A 86 -14.03 -23.61 -20.96
C VAL A 86 -14.91 -24.76 -21.48
N THR A 87 -15.12 -24.83 -22.76
CA THR A 87 -15.82 -25.96 -23.40
C THR A 87 -14.81 -27.05 -23.76
N LEU A 88 -15.03 -28.28 -23.26
CA LEU A 88 -14.23 -29.47 -23.55
C LEU A 88 -15.13 -30.50 -24.25
N PRO A 89 -15.21 -30.47 -25.58
CA PRO A 89 -16.12 -31.38 -26.34
C PRO A 89 -15.82 -32.86 -26.10
N GLU A 90 -14.54 -33.19 -25.83
CA GLU A 90 -14.06 -34.55 -25.55
C GLU A 90 -14.53 -35.06 -24.17
N GLU A 91 -14.84 -34.18 -23.23
CA GLU A 91 -15.31 -34.49 -21.87
C GLU A 91 -16.84 -34.36 -21.76
N LYS A 92 -17.56 -34.75 -22.80
CA LYS A 92 -19.02 -34.74 -22.78
C LYS A 92 -19.56 -35.87 -21.88
N ARG A 93 -20.25 -35.46 -20.81
CA ARG A 93 -20.77 -36.35 -19.78
C ARG A 93 -22.29 -36.18 -19.61
N PRO A 94 -23.04 -37.24 -19.21
CA PRO A 94 -24.50 -37.17 -19.05
C PRO A 94 -24.97 -36.02 -18.17
N GLN A 95 -24.24 -35.70 -17.07
CA GLN A 95 -24.53 -34.61 -16.14
C GLN A 95 -24.11 -33.24 -16.66
N ASN A 96 -23.13 -33.17 -17.61
CA ASN A 96 -22.63 -31.94 -18.21
C ASN A 96 -22.78 -31.97 -19.74
N LYS A 97 -24.01 -31.83 -20.19
CA LYS A 97 -24.37 -31.90 -21.64
C LYS A 97 -23.71 -30.80 -22.48
N LYS A 98 -23.37 -29.66 -21.84
CA LYS A 98 -22.69 -28.52 -22.49
C LYS A 98 -21.18 -28.70 -22.56
N SER A 99 -20.62 -29.70 -21.91
CA SER A 99 -19.17 -29.91 -21.77
C SER A 99 -18.44 -28.67 -21.25
N LEU A 100 -19.09 -27.88 -20.36
CA LEU A 100 -18.60 -26.61 -19.83
C LEU A 100 -17.97 -26.86 -18.47
N TYR A 101 -16.67 -26.53 -18.32
CA TYR A 101 -15.89 -26.80 -17.12
C TYR A 101 -15.12 -25.56 -16.67
N PRO A 102 -14.90 -25.35 -15.35
CA PRO A 102 -14.07 -24.25 -14.86
C PRO A 102 -12.59 -24.52 -15.11
N ALA A 103 -11.89 -23.53 -15.64
CA ALA A 103 -10.46 -23.36 -15.60
C ALA A 103 -10.12 -22.25 -14.59
N VAL A 104 -8.95 -22.27 -13.99
CA VAL A 104 -8.53 -21.27 -12.99
C VAL A 104 -7.24 -20.61 -13.42
N ASP A 105 -7.25 -19.28 -13.50
CA ASP A 105 -6.08 -18.46 -13.78
C ASP A 105 -5.48 -17.90 -12.50
N TYR A 106 -4.27 -18.34 -12.17
CA TYR A 106 -3.46 -17.84 -11.04
C TYR A 106 -2.42 -16.81 -11.50
N GLY A 107 -2.46 -16.39 -12.75
CA GLY A 107 -1.37 -15.70 -13.45
C GLY A 107 -1.27 -14.18 -13.31
N ARG A 108 -1.99 -13.52 -12.40
CA ARG A 108 -2.10 -12.06 -12.25
C ARG A 108 -0.90 -11.48 -11.53
N CYS A 109 -0.12 -10.60 -12.18
CA CYS A 109 1.12 -10.10 -11.59
C CYS A 109 1.51 -8.70 -12.09
N ILE A 110 2.47 -8.09 -11.35
CA ILE A 110 3.11 -6.80 -11.67
C ILE A 110 4.63 -6.95 -11.61
N PRO A 111 5.40 -6.06 -12.27
CA PRO A 111 6.86 -6.09 -12.21
C PRO A 111 7.43 -5.83 -10.81
N PRO A 112 8.62 -6.36 -10.46
CA PRO A 112 9.19 -6.31 -9.11
C PRO A 112 9.58 -4.90 -8.65
N TRP A 113 9.73 -3.96 -9.55
CA TRP A 113 10.03 -2.55 -9.25
C TRP A 113 8.81 -1.67 -9.01
N THR A 114 7.59 -2.24 -9.11
CA THR A 114 6.34 -1.50 -8.91
C THR A 114 6.18 -1.09 -7.45
N ASN A 115 5.97 0.19 -7.20
CA ASN A 115 5.83 0.74 -5.86
C ASN A 115 4.49 0.36 -5.22
N ILE A 116 4.54 -0.17 -4.00
CA ILE A 116 3.41 -0.55 -3.17
C ILE A 116 3.32 0.38 -1.98
N VAL A 117 2.12 0.81 -1.64
CA VAL A 117 1.86 1.63 -0.44
C VAL A 117 1.65 0.71 0.75
N THR A 118 2.60 0.73 1.68
CA THR A 118 2.55 -0.07 2.91
C THR A 118 2.33 0.83 4.15
N SER A 119 2.02 0.22 5.29
CA SER A 119 1.98 0.94 6.58
C SER A 119 3.31 1.58 6.97
N ASP A 120 4.40 1.04 6.43
CA ASP A 120 5.78 1.43 6.75
C ASP A 120 6.44 2.26 5.63
N GLY A 121 5.64 2.72 4.65
CA GLY A 121 6.05 3.59 3.56
C GLY A 121 5.74 3.06 2.16
N ILE A 122 6.27 3.74 1.15
CA ILE A 122 6.12 3.34 -0.25
C ILE A 122 7.38 2.59 -0.66
N VAL A 123 7.25 1.29 -0.96
CA VAL A 123 8.37 0.40 -1.29
C VAL A 123 8.10 -0.42 -2.55
N PRO A 124 9.12 -0.85 -3.31
CA PRO A 124 8.93 -1.78 -4.43
C PRO A 124 8.34 -3.12 -3.95
N ILE A 125 7.48 -3.74 -4.77
CA ILE A 125 6.83 -5.02 -4.40
C ILE A 125 7.84 -6.12 -4.05
N ARG A 126 9.04 -6.11 -4.65
CA ARG A 126 10.11 -7.07 -4.34
C ARG A 126 10.57 -7.06 -2.89
N ASP A 127 10.39 -5.92 -2.21
CA ASP A 127 10.81 -5.70 -0.83
C ASP A 127 9.69 -5.99 0.18
N VAL A 128 8.44 -6.17 -0.31
CA VAL A 128 7.27 -6.54 0.51
C VAL A 128 7.37 -7.99 0.99
N LYS A 129 7.05 -8.21 2.26
CA LYS A 129 7.13 -9.51 2.93
C LYS A 129 5.77 -9.92 3.48
N VAL A 130 5.63 -11.23 3.75
CA VAL A 130 4.49 -11.76 4.51
C VAL A 130 4.48 -11.14 5.91
N GLY A 131 3.33 -10.64 6.32
CA GLY A 131 3.13 -9.90 7.58
C GLY A 131 3.13 -8.38 7.42
N ASP A 132 3.68 -7.83 6.32
CA ASP A 132 3.57 -6.41 6.03
C ASP A 132 2.10 -6.02 5.80
N LYS A 133 1.77 -4.76 6.05
CA LYS A 133 0.42 -4.24 5.80
C LYS A 133 0.44 -3.32 4.59
N VAL A 134 -0.43 -3.57 3.62
CA VAL A 134 -0.56 -2.79 2.38
C VAL A 134 -1.90 -2.07 2.31
N LEU A 135 -1.89 -0.88 1.69
CA LEU A 135 -3.10 -0.10 1.46
C LEU A 135 -3.99 -0.79 0.43
N THR A 136 -5.28 -0.95 0.76
CA THR A 136 -6.28 -1.60 -0.11
C THR A 136 -7.26 -0.58 -0.72
N HIS A 137 -8.12 -1.04 -1.64
CA HIS A 137 -9.13 -0.20 -2.28
C HIS A 137 -10.11 0.50 -1.31
N THR A 138 -10.24 -0.03 -0.10
CA THR A 138 -11.10 0.53 0.96
C THR A 138 -10.44 1.65 1.76
N GLY A 139 -9.19 2.02 1.44
CA GLY A 139 -8.42 3.00 2.21
C GLY A 139 -7.86 2.48 3.53
N ARG A 140 -7.94 1.16 3.77
CA ARG A 140 -7.43 0.50 4.98
C ARG A 140 -6.16 -0.26 4.69
N PHE A 141 -5.35 -0.47 5.73
CA PHE A 141 -4.17 -1.33 5.65
C PHE A 141 -4.54 -2.76 6.04
N ARG A 142 -4.16 -3.74 5.19
CA ARG A 142 -4.41 -5.17 5.40
C ARG A 142 -3.14 -5.97 5.30
N THR A 143 -3.08 -7.07 6.03
CA THR A 143 -1.90 -7.93 6.14
C THR A 143 -1.67 -8.68 4.83
N VAL A 144 -0.43 -8.71 4.37
CA VAL A 144 0.03 -9.58 3.28
C VAL A 144 0.17 -10.99 3.85
N THR A 145 -0.63 -11.92 3.35
CA THR A 145 -0.62 -13.33 3.78
C THR A 145 0.33 -14.16 2.94
N LYS A 146 0.59 -13.73 1.67
CA LYS A 146 1.50 -14.41 0.75
C LYS A 146 2.14 -13.47 -0.25
N VAL A 147 3.34 -13.80 -0.70
CA VAL A 147 4.05 -13.13 -1.79
C VAL A 147 4.32 -14.16 -2.87
N PHE A 148 3.85 -13.88 -4.09
CA PHE A 148 4.06 -14.71 -5.26
C PHE A 148 5.14 -14.11 -6.15
N ARG A 149 5.98 -14.98 -6.72
CA ARG A 149 7.01 -14.62 -7.71
C ARG A 149 6.97 -15.63 -8.84
N ARG A 150 7.08 -15.15 -10.07
CA ARG A 150 7.15 -16.03 -11.25
C ARG A 150 7.84 -15.36 -12.43
N ARG A 151 8.19 -16.13 -13.44
CA ARG A 151 8.58 -15.65 -14.76
C ARG A 151 7.34 -15.47 -15.66
N TYR A 152 7.34 -14.44 -16.48
CA TYR A 152 6.24 -14.08 -17.35
C TYR A 152 6.72 -13.83 -18.78
N THR A 153 6.04 -14.47 -19.72
CA THR A 153 6.17 -14.18 -21.16
C THR A 153 4.78 -13.88 -21.69
N GLY A 154 4.58 -12.71 -22.28
CA GLY A 154 3.29 -12.27 -22.76
C GLY A 154 3.19 -10.74 -22.84
N ARG A 155 1.97 -10.22 -22.91
CA ARG A 155 1.73 -8.77 -23.04
C ARG A 155 1.75 -8.08 -21.67
N LEU A 156 2.58 -7.05 -21.57
CA LEU A 156 2.64 -6.15 -20.41
C LEU A 156 1.96 -4.84 -20.81
N TYR A 157 0.95 -4.45 -20.05
CA TYR A 157 0.20 -3.20 -20.21
C TYR A 157 0.75 -2.16 -19.25
N THR A 158 1.16 -1.01 -19.76
CA THR A 158 1.69 0.09 -18.96
C THR A 158 0.79 1.32 -19.09
N PHE A 159 0.17 1.69 -17.99
CA PHE A 159 -0.74 2.83 -17.90
C PHE A 159 -0.02 4.05 -17.32
N ARG A 160 -0.24 5.20 -17.94
CA ARG A 160 0.04 6.51 -17.38
C ARG A 160 -1.25 7.26 -17.16
N THR A 161 -1.49 7.71 -15.94
CA THR A 161 -2.67 8.51 -15.60
C THR A 161 -2.28 9.96 -15.37
N LEU A 162 -3.21 10.86 -15.66
CA LEU A 162 -3.02 12.28 -15.40
C LEU A 162 -2.81 12.52 -13.90
N GLY A 163 -1.84 13.35 -13.56
CA GLY A 163 -1.55 13.71 -12.18
C GLY A 163 -0.84 12.64 -11.36
N ASN A 164 -0.33 11.60 -11.99
CA ASN A 164 0.49 10.57 -11.35
C ASN A 164 1.86 10.47 -12.05
N ILE A 165 2.93 10.61 -11.28
CA ILE A 165 4.31 10.47 -11.78
C ILE A 165 4.74 9.01 -11.93
N GLU A 166 4.02 8.08 -11.31
CA GLU A 166 4.25 6.65 -11.43
C GLU A 166 3.51 6.09 -12.66
N ARG A 167 4.17 5.16 -13.35
CA ARG A 167 3.52 4.33 -14.38
C ARG A 167 3.19 2.98 -13.76
N LEU A 168 2.00 2.49 -14.02
CA LEU A 168 1.57 1.16 -13.58
C LEU A 168 1.71 0.19 -14.73
N SER A 169 2.56 -0.82 -14.57
CA SER A 169 2.68 -1.94 -15.50
C SER A 169 2.06 -3.18 -14.90
N VAL A 170 1.23 -3.88 -15.66
CA VAL A 170 0.52 -5.09 -15.23
C VAL A 170 0.51 -6.13 -16.35
N THR A 171 0.44 -7.41 -15.99
CA THR A 171 0.18 -8.49 -16.95
C THR A 171 -1.24 -8.39 -17.51
N GLU A 172 -1.48 -8.96 -18.67
CA GLU A 172 -2.77 -8.80 -19.40
C GLU A 172 -4.01 -9.29 -18.64
N GLU A 173 -3.85 -10.14 -17.65
CA GLU A 173 -4.93 -10.70 -16.83
C GLU A 173 -5.11 -9.99 -15.47
N HIS A 174 -4.36 -8.94 -15.20
CA HIS A 174 -4.38 -8.27 -13.90
C HIS A 174 -5.48 -7.21 -13.85
N PRO A 175 -6.60 -7.42 -13.13
CA PRO A 175 -7.67 -6.43 -13.09
C PRO A 175 -7.26 -5.20 -12.31
N LEU A 176 -7.70 -4.05 -12.80
CA LEU A 176 -7.56 -2.76 -12.15
C LEU A 176 -8.94 -2.24 -11.75
N LEU A 177 -8.99 -1.52 -10.63
CA LEU A 177 -10.20 -0.84 -10.23
C LEU A 177 -10.38 0.43 -11.07
N ILE A 178 -11.47 0.50 -11.80
CA ILE A 178 -11.86 1.68 -12.58
C ILE A 178 -13.12 2.32 -12.01
N TYR A 179 -13.32 3.59 -12.31
CA TYR A 179 -14.57 4.28 -12.04
C TYR A 179 -15.29 4.55 -13.37
N SER A 180 -16.45 3.96 -13.52
CA SER A 180 -17.25 4.01 -14.73
C SER A 180 -18.73 4.12 -14.37
N ARG A 181 -19.47 4.96 -15.10
CA ARG A 181 -20.95 5.12 -14.95
C ARG A 181 -21.42 5.36 -13.51
N GLY A 182 -20.65 6.11 -12.72
CA GLY A 182 -21.03 6.46 -11.35
C GLY A 182 -20.69 5.41 -10.28
N ARG A 183 -19.99 4.35 -10.62
CA ARG A 183 -19.57 3.27 -9.70
C ARG A 183 -18.16 2.78 -9.99
N THR A 184 -17.57 2.10 -9.01
CA THR A 184 -16.33 1.35 -9.22
C THR A 184 -16.63 -0.04 -9.78
N GLU A 185 -15.78 -0.51 -10.68
CA GLU A 185 -15.82 -1.86 -11.23
C GLU A 185 -14.41 -2.35 -11.56
N TRP A 186 -14.20 -3.66 -11.54
CA TRP A 186 -12.95 -4.27 -11.94
C TRP A 186 -12.93 -4.44 -13.46
N ALA A 187 -11.81 -4.06 -14.09
CA ALA A 187 -11.64 -4.16 -15.53
C ALA A 187 -10.27 -4.75 -15.87
N PHE A 188 -10.23 -5.61 -16.88
CA PHE A 188 -8.97 -6.12 -17.42
C PHE A 188 -8.25 -5.03 -18.24
N PRO A 189 -6.91 -5.08 -18.32
CA PRO A 189 -6.11 -4.09 -19.06
C PRO A 189 -6.60 -3.83 -20.48
N GLN A 190 -7.09 -4.87 -21.19
CA GLN A 190 -7.60 -4.76 -22.55
C GLN A 190 -8.91 -3.95 -22.68
N GLN A 191 -9.65 -3.82 -21.56
CA GLN A 191 -10.91 -3.08 -21.49
C GLN A 191 -10.72 -1.61 -21.14
N ILE A 192 -9.49 -1.25 -20.71
CA ILE A 192 -9.15 0.09 -20.21
C ILE A 192 -8.49 0.88 -21.33
N GLY A 193 -9.09 2.01 -21.70
CA GLY A 193 -8.59 2.89 -22.75
C GLY A 193 -8.32 4.30 -22.28
N TYR A 194 -7.95 5.16 -23.23
CA TYR A 194 -7.79 6.58 -23.01
C TYR A 194 -9.05 7.19 -22.41
N GLY A 195 -8.88 7.99 -21.34
CA GLY A 195 -9.98 8.66 -20.64
C GLY A 195 -10.68 7.79 -19.59
N SER A 196 -10.41 6.47 -19.51
CA SER A 196 -10.87 5.63 -18.38
C SER A 196 -10.26 6.13 -17.08
N TYR A 197 -11.03 6.16 -16.00
CA TYR A 197 -10.55 6.62 -14.70
C TYR A 197 -10.03 5.45 -13.87
N LEU A 198 -8.73 5.43 -13.59
CA LEU A 198 -8.14 4.55 -12.57
C LEU A 198 -8.32 5.18 -11.18
N VAL A 199 -8.34 4.33 -10.18
CA VAL A 199 -8.73 4.68 -8.81
C VAL A 199 -7.55 4.61 -7.85
N ARG A 200 -7.40 5.63 -7.00
CA ARG A 200 -6.53 5.65 -5.82
C ARG A 200 -7.39 5.94 -4.58
N PRO A 201 -7.35 5.13 -3.52
CA PRO A 201 -8.12 5.40 -2.31
C PRO A 201 -7.49 6.54 -1.49
N VAL A 202 -8.32 7.26 -0.77
CA VAL A 202 -7.89 8.07 0.37
C VAL A 202 -7.60 7.12 1.53
N ILE A 203 -6.54 7.36 2.28
CA ILE A 203 -6.25 6.57 3.48
C ILE A 203 -7.33 6.90 4.53
N ALA A 204 -8.10 5.89 4.93
CA ALA A 204 -9.20 6.01 5.88
C ALA A 204 -8.79 5.75 7.33
N GLU A 205 -7.63 5.12 7.54
CA GLU A 205 -7.11 4.82 8.87
C GLU A 205 -6.15 5.93 9.31
N TYR A 206 -6.58 6.73 10.27
CA TYR A 206 -5.72 7.74 10.88
C TYR A 206 -4.81 7.10 11.92
N ALA A 207 -3.56 7.57 11.98
CA ALA A 207 -2.66 7.35 13.09
C ALA A 207 -2.53 8.68 13.83
N ASP A 208 -2.82 8.66 15.10
CA ASP A 208 -2.60 9.80 15.99
C ASP A 208 -1.50 9.40 16.99
N PRO A 209 -0.24 9.45 16.56
CA PRO A 209 0.85 9.13 17.46
C PRO A 209 0.92 10.22 18.53
N GLU A 210 0.70 9.87 19.80
CA GLU A 210 0.87 10.81 20.91
C GLU A 210 2.32 11.29 20.98
N GLU A 211 3.27 10.36 20.76
CA GLU A 211 4.71 10.62 20.79
C GLU A 211 5.43 9.92 19.63
N ILE A 212 6.45 10.57 19.12
CA ILE A 212 7.37 10.04 18.10
C ILE A 212 8.69 9.73 18.77
N THR A 213 9.07 8.47 18.79
CA THR A 213 10.33 7.99 19.36
C THR A 213 11.46 8.04 18.33
N PHE A 214 12.65 8.35 18.78
CA PHE A 214 13.86 8.34 17.96
C PHE A 214 15.10 8.04 18.80
N THR A 215 16.22 7.77 18.13
CA THR A 215 17.50 7.48 18.76
C THR A 215 18.56 8.46 18.29
N TYR A 216 19.51 8.78 19.17
CA TYR A 216 20.67 9.59 18.83
C TYR A 216 21.91 9.13 19.56
N GLU A 217 23.09 9.33 18.94
CA GLU A 217 24.37 9.02 19.53
C GLU A 217 25.01 10.30 20.12
N MET A 218 25.36 10.25 21.39
CA MET A 218 26.09 11.31 22.06
C MET A 218 27.54 10.90 22.30
N TYR A 219 28.47 11.77 21.90
CA TYR A 219 29.89 11.60 22.17
C TYR A 219 30.28 12.17 23.53
N HIS A 220 30.93 11.35 24.33
CA HIS A 220 31.48 11.73 25.61
C HIS A 220 33.02 11.74 25.53
N PRO A 221 33.68 12.93 25.57
CA PRO A 221 35.13 13.01 25.59
C PRO A 221 35.68 12.47 26.89
N SER A 222 36.77 11.69 26.82
CA SER A 222 37.54 11.26 28.00
C SER A 222 39.04 11.51 27.77
N GLY A 223 39.84 11.61 28.84
CA GLY A 223 41.25 11.97 28.75
C GLY A 223 42.14 10.98 27.94
N ARG A 224 41.64 9.84 27.51
CA ARG A 224 42.32 8.83 26.68
C ARG A 224 41.55 8.45 25.40
N GLY A 225 40.67 9.31 24.95
CA GLY A 225 39.72 9.07 23.86
C GLY A 225 38.30 9.34 24.34
N GLY A 226 37.29 9.06 23.50
CA GLY A 226 35.88 9.23 23.84
C GLY A 226 35.10 7.95 23.61
N TYR A 227 33.88 7.91 24.12
CA TYR A 227 32.91 6.85 23.84
C TYR A 227 31.59 7.45 23.41
N PHE A 228 30.79 6.67 22.68
CA PHE A 228 29.45 7.03 22.26
C PHE A 228 28.43 6.33 23.13
N THR A 229 27.37 7.03 23.50
CA THR A 229 26.18 6.44 24.10
C THR A 229 25.01 6.56 23.12
N LEU A 230 24.28 5.46 22.93
CA LEU A 230 23.01 5.46 22.21
C LEU A 230 21.91 5.87 23.21
N ASN A 231 21.23 6.97 22.92
CA ASN A 231 20.13 7.47 23.71
C ASN A 231 18.81 7.29 22.97
N HIS A 232 17.74 7.08 23.74
CA HIS A 232 16.37 7.01 23.23
C HIS A 232 15.62 8.23 23.78
N ASP A 233 14.84 8.85 22.91
CA ASP A 233 14.03 10.01 23.29
C ASP A 233 12.70 10.00 22.53
N SER A 234 11.76 10.85 22.96
CA SER A 234 10.49 11.05 22.28
C SER A 234 10.11 12.52 22.24
N VAL A 235 9.32 12.87 21.25
CA VAL A 235 8.70 14.20 21.11
C VAL A 235 7.21 14.04 20.90
N LYS A 236 6.43 14.92 21.53
CA LYS A 236 4.97 14.93 21.35
C LYS A 236 4.60 15.32 19.92
N CYS A 237 3.63 14.62 19.36
CA CYS A 237 3.10 14.91 18.03
C CYS A 237 2.13 16.10 18.12
N THR A 238 2.65 17.31 17.96
CA THR A 238 1.91 18.56 18.09
C THR A 238 1.89 19.35 16.78
N ALA A 239 1.06 20.38 16.71
CA ALA A 239 1.01 21.30 15.58
C ALA A 239 2.37 21.99 15.33
N GLU A 240 3.08 22.36 16.41
CA GLU A 240 4.42 22.98 16.35
C GLU A 240 5.43 22.01 15.72
N LEU A 241 5.39 20.73 16.12
CA LEU A 241 6.26 19.71 15.53
C LEU A 241 5.95 19.54 14.05
N MET A 242 4.68 19.50 13.65
CA MET A 242 4.28 19.36 12.25
C MET A 242 4.78 20.54 11.41
N ARG A 243 4.69 21.77 11.93
CA ARG A 243 5.25 22.95 11.24
C ARG A 243 6.77 22.85 11.11
N LEU A 244 7.48 22.47 12.18
CA LEU A 244 8.93 22.27 12.12
C LEU A 244 9.34 21.23 11.06
N ILE A 245 8.63 20.09 11.02
CA ILE A 245 8.87 19.07 10.00
C ILE A 245 8.59 19.65 8.61
N GLY A 246 7.50 20.38 8.43
CA GLY A 246 7.18 21.02 7.16
C GLY A 246 8.25 22.00 6.68
N TYR A 247 8.74 22.88 7.54
CA TYR A 247 9.83 23.79 7.22
C TYR A 247 11.14 23.04 6.93
N TYR A 248 11.41 21.96 7.68
CA TYR A 248 12.59 21.13 7.40
C TYR A 248 12.50 20.43 6.04
N ILE A 249 11.35 19.94 5.66
CA ILE A 249 11.14 19.33 4.35
C ILE A 249 11.42 20.33 3.22
N ALA A 250 10.95 21.57 3.36
CA ALA A 250 11.15 22.63 2.37
C ALA A 250 12.58 23.19 2.39
N GLU A 251 13.02 23.75 3.49
CA GLU A 251 14.22 24.60 3.59
C GLU A 251 15.30 24.04 4.52
N GLY A 252 15.07 22.85 5.11
CA GLY A 252 15.93 22.30 6.13
C GLY A 252 17.09 21.48 5.59
N HIS A 253 18.18 21.49 6.33
CA HIS A 253 19.32 20.59 6.18
C HIS A 253 19.80 20.12 7.55
N ALA A 254 20.11 18.83 7.70
CA ALA A 254 20.71 18.28 8.91
C ALA A 254 22.08 17.66 8.61
N ASP A 255 23.06 17.98 9.47
CA ASP A 255 24.29 17.24 9.59
C ASP A 255 24.30 16.45 10.92
N ARG A 256 25.43 15.84 11.29
CA ARG A 256 25.55 15.05 12.51
C ARG A 256 25.28 15.85 13.80
N TYR A 257 25.51 17.17 13.81
CA TYR A 257 25.58 17.99 15.00
C TYR A 257 24.51 19.07 15.06
N ARG A 258 23.91 19.42 13.91
CA ARG A 258 23.00 20.55 13.81
C ARG A 258 21.96 20.40 12.73
N VAL A 259 20.89 21.15 12.90
CA VAL A 259 19.90 21.41 11.84
C VAL A 259 19.99 22.87 11.43
N SER A 260 19.88 23.14 10.15
CA SER A 260 19.83 24.49 9.61
C SER A 260 18.67 24.65 8.64
N PHE A 261 18.11 25.86 8.61
CA PHE A 261 17.05 26.27 7.68
C PHE A 261 17.57 27.48 6.91
N ASP A 262 17.48 27.43 5.58
CA ASP A 262 17.84 28.53 4.70
C ASP A 262 16.57 29.39 4.47
N ILE A 263 16.59 30.66 4.88
CA ILE A 263 15.40 31.53 4.96
C ILE A 263 15.70 32.84 4.24
N ASP A 264 14.76 33.31 3.39
CA ASP A 264 14.84 34.64 2.80
C ASP A 264 14.67 35.73 3.89
N LYS A 265 15.39 36.85 3.75
CA LYS A 265 15.26 38.00 4.67
C LYS A 265 13.84 38.54 4.80
N LYS A 266 12.99 38.25 3.83
CA LYS A 266 11.55 38.65 3.83
C LYS A 266 10.68 37.71 4.63
N GLU A 267 11.15 36.48 4.94
CA GLU A 267 10.38 35.43 5.60
C GLU A 267 10.55 35.43 7.12
N VAL A 268 10.59 36.63 7.72
CA VAL A 268 10.78 36.82 9.16
C VAL A 268 9.72 36.08 10.01
N SER A 269 8.51 35.93 9.50
CA SER A 269 7.44 35.20 10.18
C SER A 269 7.75 33.69 10.30
N ILE A 270 8.30 33.10 9.25
CA ILE A 270 8.73 31.69 9.24
C ILE A 270 9.89 31.51 10.24
N ALA A 271 10.89 32.39 10.20
CA ALA A 271 12.01 32.33 11.14
C ALA A 271 11.55 32.38 12.61
N ARG A 272 10.61 33.27 12.94
CA ARG A 272 10.05 33.38 14.32
C ARG A 272 9.27 32.11 14.71
N ASP A 273 8.49 31.54 13.81
CA ASP A 273 7.74 30.32 14.09
C ASP A 273 8.67 29.12 14.30
N ILE A 274 9.74 28.98 13.49
CA ILE A 274 10.76 27.93 13.70
C ILE A 274 11.42 28.07 15.08
N VAL A 275 11.82 29.29 15.48
CA VAL A 275 12.44 29.55 16.81
C VAL A 275 11.47 29.14 17.92
N ALA A 276 10.23 29.60 17.85
CA ALA A 276 9.23 29.31 18.89
C ALA A 276 8.90 27.81 18.95
N ALA A 277 8.72 27.17 17.79
CA ALA A 277 8.41 25.75 17.72
C ALA A 277 9.59 24.88 18.19
N ALA A 278 10.84 25.21 17.84
CA ALA A 278 12.02 24.50 18.32
C ALA A 278 12.13 24.56 19.85
N LYS A 279 11.87 25.74 20.43
CA LYS A 279 11.86 25.91 21.88
C LYS A 279 10.76 25.11 22.57
N THR A 280 9.56 25.10 21.97
CA THR A 280 8.41 24.39 22.54
C THR A 280 8.59 22.87 22.45
N VAL A 281 9.06 22.35 21.30
CA VAL A 281 9.11 20.91 21.01
C VAL A 281 10.36 20.26 21.63
N PHE A 282 11.53 20.88 21.47
CA PHE A 282 12.81 20.27 21.85
C PHE A 282 13.46 20.95 23.09
N GLY A 283 12.96 22.11 23.49
CA GLY A 283 13.61 22.94 24.52
C GLY A 283 14.87 23.66 24.04
N GLU A 284 15.19 23.60 22.76
CA GLU A 284 16.41 24.11 22.14
C GLU A 284 16.24 25.51 21.57
N ASP A 285 17.29 26.28 21.60
CA ASP A 285 17.31 27.62 21.02
C ASP A 285 17.86 27.58 19.61
N ALA A 286 17.21 28.31 18.70
CA ALA A 286 17.66 28.46 17.33
C ALA A 286 18.36 29.83 17.16
N CYS A 287 19.56 29.81 16.58
CA CYS A 287 20.39 31.00 16.39
C CYS A 287 20.38 31.44 14.91
N LEU A 288 20.13 32.74 14.69
CA LEU A 288 20.19 33.32 13.35
C LEU A 288 21.65 33.63 13.01
N ARG A 289 22.13 33.10 11.88
CA ARG A 289 23.50 33.36 11.36
C ARG A 289 23.40 33.88 9.91
N PRO A 290 24.26 34.86 9.53
CA PRO A 290 24.35 35.27 8.12
C PRO A 290 24.82 34.06 7.29
N ASP A 291 24.20 33.84 6.14
CA ASP A 291 24.74 32.90 5.18
C ASP A 291 25.92 33.56 4.45
N GLY A 292 27.13 33.03 4.64
CA GLY A 292 28.34 33.57 4.02
C GLY A 292 28.42 33.44 2.50
N ARG A 293 27.43 32.78 1.87
CA ARG A 293 27.41 32.50 0.42
C ARG A 293 26.28 33.21 -0.34
N SER A 294 25.28 33.70 0.37
CA SER A 294 24.10 34.36 -0.22
C SER A 294 23.66 35.54 0.65
N GLU A 295 22.75 36.37 0.14
CA GLU A 295 22.08 37.41 0.96
C GLU A 295 21.05 36.82 1.95
N GLY A 296 20.86 35.50 1.98
CA GLY A 296 19.94 34.80 2.85
C GLY A 296 20.37 34.79 4.33
N LEU A 297 19.48 34.32 5.16
CA LEU A 297 19.69 34.09 6.60
C LEU A 297 19.66 32.58 6.84
N LYS A 298 20.55 32.10 7.69
CA LYS A 298 20.59 30.71 8.13
C LYS A 298 20.19 30.62 9.58
N LEU A 299 19.09 29.93 9.84
CA LEU A 299 18.68 29.61 11.21
C LEU A 299 19.26 28.25 11.57
N VAL A 300 19.97 28.18 12.69
CA VAL A 300 20.73 27.00 13.11
C VAL A 300 20.33 26.57 14.51
N ILE A 301 20.06 25.29 14.68
CA ILE A 301 19.89 24.62 15.98
C ILE A 301 21.07 23.69 16.17
N ASP A 302 21.98 24.06 17.11
CA ASP A 302 23.16 23.25 17.43
C ASP A 302 22.79 22.19 18.48
N SER A 303 22.27 21.06 18.05
CA SER A 303 21.87 19.94 18.90
C SER A 303 21.95 18.62 18.14
N VAL A 304 22.76 17.69 18.64
CA VAL A 304 22.86 16.31 18.10
C VAL A 304 21.52 15.59 18.16
N LYS A 305 20.77 15.80 19.24
CA LYS A 305 19.44 15.23 19.43
C LYS A 305 18.48 15.68 18.32
N VAL A 306 18.38 16.99 18.08
CA VAL A 306 17.50 17.56 17.04
C VAL A 306 17.98 17.17 15.65
N ALA A 307 19.30 17.17 15.41
CA ALA A 307 19.88 16.74 14.15
C ALA A 307 19.53 15.28 13.82
N SER A 308 19.65 14.39 14.80
CA SER A 308 19.27 12.97 14.62
C SER A 308 17.78 12.79 14.36
N PHE A 309 16.91 13.57 15.04
CA PHE A 309 15.49 13.56 14.76
C PHE A 309 15.20 13.97 13.31
N PHE A 310 15.78 15.05 12.81
CA PHE A 310 15.51 15.54 11.47
C PHE A 310 16.20 14.75 10.37
N SER A 311 17.32 14.07 10.65
CA SER A 311 18.03 13.26 9.66
C SER A 311 17.16 12.11 9.07
N GLN A 312 16.16 11.63 9.84
CA GLN A 312 15.22 10.61 9.39
C GLN A 312 14.29 11.06 8.26
N PHE A 313 14.21 12.36 7.98
CA PHE A 313 13.39 12.91 6.88
C PHE A 313 14.19 13.17 5.59
N GLY A 314 15.44 12.70 5.53
CA GLY A 314 16.38 12.96 4.44
C GLY A 314 17.18 14.25 4.65
N THR A 315 18.46 14.21 4.32
CA THR A 315 19.38 15.35 4.51
C THR A 315 19.56 16.17 3.25
N ARG A 316 19.42 15.57 2.08
CA ARG A 316 19.54 16.20 0.76
C ARG A 316 18.15 16.45 0.17
N SER A 317 18.03 17.42 -0.71
CA SER A 317 16.77 17.81 -1.33
C SER A 317 16.05 16.66 -2.06
N ASP A 318 16.80 15.75 -2.71
CA ASP A 318 16.27 14.59 -3.42
C ASP A 318 15.96 13.39 -2.51
N GLU A 319 16.45 13.42 -1.27
CA GLU A 319 16.22 12.39 -0.26
C GLU A 319 15.06 12.75 0.69
N LYS A 320 14.55 13.98 0.63
CA LYS A 320 13.45 14.43 1.48
C LYS A 320 12.23 13.52 1.34
N HIS A 321 11.68 13.11 2.48
CA HIS A 321 10.47 12.28 2.53
C HIS A 321 9.76 12.46 3.86
N LEU A 322 8.49 12.10 3.86
CA LEU A 322 7.68 12.02 5.06
C LEU A 322 7.77 10.61 5.66
N PRO A 323 7.81 10.49 6.98
CA PRO A 323 7.74 9.17 7.61
C PRO A 323 6.36 8.54 7.38
N PRO A 324 6.23 7.21 7.45
CA PRO A 324 5.01 6.50 7.14
C PRO A 324 3.78 6.96 7.93
N TRP A 325 3.95 7.27 9.21
CA TRP A 325 2.86 7.77 10.06
C TRP A 325 2.31 9.12 9.58
N ALA A 326 3.11 9.96 8.91
CA ALA A 326 2.68 11.27 8.42
C ALA A 326 1.63 11.18 7.29
N LEU A 327 1.55 10.05 6.58
CA LEU A 327 0.51 9.80 5.58
C LEU A 327 -0.87 9.54 6.20
N ARG A 328 -0.92 9.29 7.51
CA ARG A 328 -2.11 8.93 8.27
C ARG A 328 -2.48 9.94 9.34
N LEU A 329 -1.87 11.11 9.32
CA LEU A 329 -2.15 12.17 10.31
C LEU A 329 -3.61 12.61 10.31
N PRO A 330 -4.18 12.94 11.46
CA PRO A 330 -5.45 13.64 11.54
C PRO A 330 -5.38 14.98 10.81
N GLN A 331 -6.51 15.42 10.26
CA GLN A 331 -6.56 16.58 9.35
C GLN A 331 -5.95 17.85 9.92
N HIS A 332 -6.12 18.12 11.23
CA HIS A 332 -5.57 19.31 11.87
C HIS A 332 -4.04 19.31 11.88
N LEU A 333 -3.38 18.16 12.10
CA LEU A 333 -1.93 18.02 12.06
C LEU A 333 -1.39 17.98 10.63
N ALA A 334 -2.06 17.24 9.74
CA ALA A 334 -1.73 17.21 8.30
C ALA A 334 -1.81 18.60 7.67
N GLY A 335 -2.79 19.41 8.07
CA GLY A 335 -2.93 20.80 7.62
C GLY A 335 -1.74 21.67 8.02
N GLU A 336 -1.27 21.58 9.28
CA GLU A 336 -0.08 22.32 9.75
C GLU A 336 1.19 21.90 9.00
N LEU A 337 1.36 20.58 8.76
CA LEU A 337 2.46 20.06 7.97
C LEU A 337 2.47 20.64 6.54
N VAL A 338 1.32 20.55 5.85
CA VAL A 338 1.19 21.05 4.46
C VAL A 338 1.36 22.56 4.39
N ARG A 339 0.82 23.31 5.36
CA ARG A 339 0.98 24.77 5.46
C ARG A 339 2.44 25.15 5.53
N ALA A 340 3.22 24.47 6.38
CA ALA A 340 4.64 24.77 6.55
C ALA A 340 5.47 24.38 5.33
N ILE A 341 5.20 23.24 4.69
CA ILE A 341 5.86 22.86 3.43
C ILE A 341 5.54 23.90 2.34
N PHE A 342 4.27 24.33 2.26
CA PHE A 342 3.87 25.32 1.27
C PHE A 342 4.50 26.70 1.53
N ALA A 343 4.69 27.07 2.77
CA ALA A 343 5.30 28.35 3.13
C ALA A 343 6.75 28.48 2.63
N GLY A 344 7.53 27.37 2.56
CA GLY A 344 8.89 27.35 2.00
C GLY A 344 8.86 27.11 0.48
N ASP A 345 8.42 25.92 0.04
CA ASP A 345 8.53 25.45 -1.37
C ASP A 345 7.26 25.68 -2.20
N GLY A 346 6.28 26.41 -1.67
CA GLY A 346 4.98 26.60 -2.31
C GLY A 346 4.89 27.85 -3.19
N HIS A 347 4.03 27.77 -4.19
CA HIS A 347 3.67 28.92 -5.01
C HIS A 347 2.17 28.93 -5.28
N TYR A 348 1.53 30.08 -5.05
CA TYR A 348 0.17 30.35 -5.46
C TYR A 348 0.15 31.28 -6.68
N SER A 349 -0.48 30.82 -7.76
CA SER A 349 -0.70 31.61 -8.96
C SER A 349 -2.18 31.89 -9.15
N ASN A 350 -2.51 33.16 -9.36
CA ASN A 350 -3.83 33.61 -9.77
C ASN A 350 -3.65 34.72 -10.80
N LYS A 351 -3.47 34.29 -12.07
CA LYS A 351 -3.19 35.21 -13.18
C LYS A 351 -4.17 35.00 -14.32
N TYR A 352 -4.60 36.09 -14.91
CA TYR A 352 -5.36 36.09 -16.14
C TYR A 352 -4.40 36.30 -17.32
N TYR A 353 -4.46 35.41 -18.30
CA TYR A 353 -3.76 35.51 -19.58
C TYR A 353 -4.81 35.51 -20.68
N ASP A 354 -5.01 36.62 -21.38
CA ASP A 354 -5.95 36.81 -22.50
C ASP A 354 -7.29 36.06 -22.33
N TYR A 355 -7.33 34.77 -22.62
CA TYR A 355 -8.51 33.91 -22.57
C TYR A 355 -8.43 32.82 -21.49
N MET A 356 -7.38 32.78 -20.67
CA MET A 356 -7.14 31.70 -19.71
C MET A 356 -6.86 32.25 -18.31
N HIS A 357 -7.66 31.81 -17.35
CA HIS A 357 -7.43 32.06 -15.93
C HIS A 357 -6.60 30.92 -15.33
N SER A 358 -5.37 31.25 -14.91
CA SER A 358 -4.47 30.33 -14.22
C SER A 358 -4.63 30.50 -12.71
N ASN A 359 -5.32 29.57 -12.06
CA ASN A 359 -5.53 29.57 -10.62
C ASN A 359 -5.10 28.20 -10.05
N TYR A 360 -3.96 28.14 -9.36
CA TYR A 360 -3.43 26.90 -8.79
C TYR A 360 -2.47 27.15 -7.64
N PHE A 361 -2.39 26.17 -6.75
CA PHE A 361 -1.33 26.02 -5.77
C PHE A 361 -0.34 24.96 -6.27
N THR A 362 0.95 25.16 -6.12
CA THR A 362 1.97 24.18 -6.45
C THR A 362 3.04 24.10 -5.38
N ILE A 363 3.48 22.89 -5.05
CA ILE A 363 4.67 22.61 -4.23
C ILE A 363 5.68 21.94 -5.15
N ARG A 364 6.92 22.38 -5.12
CA ARG A 364 8.00 21.83 -5.96
C ARG A 364 9.02 21.12 -5.10
N THR A 365 9.46 19.94 -5.54
CA THR A 365 10.50 19.16 -4.88
C THR A 365 11.33 18.39 -5.88
N THR A 366 12.57 18.07 -5.52
CA THR A 366 13.42 17.14 -6.27
C THR A 366 13.28 15.69 -5.80
N SER A 367 12.52 15.45 -4.72
CA SER A 367 12.25 14.11 -4.23
C SER A 367 10.98 13.52 -4.87
N ARG A 368 11.16 12.43 -5.63
CA ARG A 368 10.05 11.67 -6.20
C ARG A 368 9.16 11.05 -5.13
N LEU A 369 9.79 10.56 -4.04
CA LEU A 369 9.07 9.94 -2.93
C LEU A 369 8.17 10.96 -2.24
N LEU A 370 8.71 12.14 -1.90
CA LEU A 370 7.95 13.21 -1.27
C LEU A 370 6.77 13.66 -2.15
N ALA A 371 6.97 13.81 -3.46
CA ALA A 371 5.90 14.19 -4.38
C ALA A 371 4.75 13.17 -4.37
N ASN A 372 5.05 11.86 -4.33
CA ASN A 372 4.04 10.81 -4.19
C ASN A 372 3.35 10.87 -2.83
N GLN A 373 4.10 11.06 -1.74
CA GLN A 373 3.56 11.13 -0.38
C GLN A 373 2.61 12.32 -0.20
N LEU A 374 2.95 13.48 -0.76
CA LEU A 374 2.09 14.67 -0.73
C LEU A 374 0.73 14.44 -1.38
N LEU A 375 0.65 13.59 -2.42
CA LEU A 375 -0.65 13.21 -3.01
C LEU A 375 -1.57 12.50 -2.01
N TYR A 376 -1.03 11.69 -1.09
CA TYR A 376 -1.82 11.03 -0.04
C TYR A 376 -2.21 11.98 1.08
N VAL A 377 -1.26 12.80 1.54
CA VAL A 377 -1.54 13.80 2.61
C VAL A 377 -2.61 14.78 2.16
N LEU A 378 -2.50 15.33 0.94
CA LEU A 378 -3.52 16.23 0.39
C LEU A 378 -4.88 15.54 0.21
N ALA A 379 -4.88 14.28 -0.25
CA ALA A 379 -6.12 13.49 -0.35
C ALA A 379 -6.78 13.29 1.02
N GLY A 380 -6.01 13.03 2.08
CA GLY A 380 -6.48 12.95 3.48
C GLY A 380 -7.10 14.25 3.98
N LEU A 381 -6.61 15.40 3.48
CA LEU A 381 -7.23 16.71 3.69
C LEU A 381 -8.47 16.95 2.80
N GLY A 382 -8.85 15.99 1.95
CA GLY A 382 -9.95 16.12 0.99
C GLY A 382 -9.60 17.05 -0.17
N ILE A 383 -8.34 17.13 -0.56
CA ILE A 383 -7.81 17.95 -1.65
C ILE A 383 -7.29 17.03 -2.74
N GLY A 384 -7.93 17.09 -3.92
CA GLY A 384 -7.43 16.40 -5.12
C GLY A 384 -6.24 17.17 -5.71
N ALA A 385 -5.11 16.49 -5.84
CA ALA A 385 -3.88 17.05 -6.39
C ALA A 385 -3.32 16.18 -7.51
N SER A 386 -2.56 16.82 -8.40
CA SER A 386 -1.81 16.19 -9.48
C SER A 386 -0.31 16.35 -9.25
N ALA A 387 0.48 15.34 -9.64
CA ALA A 387 1.92 15.44 -9.67
C ALA A 387 2.45 15.25 -11.10
N CYS A 388 3.43 16.04 -11.48
CA CYS A 388 4.14 15.91 -12.75
C CYS A 388 5.65 16.07 -12.55
N SER A 389 6.43 15.46 -13.45
CA SER A 389 7.89 15.59 -13.49
C SER A 389 8.29 16.52 -14.62
N GLN A 390 9.32 17.33 -14.39
CA GLN A 390 9.97 18.17 -15.38
C GLN A 390 11.47 17.89 -15.35
N ASP A 391 11.97 17.31 -16.42
CA ASP A 391 13.41 17.14 -16.59
C ASP A 391 14.05 18.46 -16.96
N GLN A 392 15.06 18.85 -16.21
CA GLN A 392 15.81 20.07 -16.43
C GLN A 392 17.20 19.71 -16.97
N LYS A 393 17.60 20.33 -18.10
CA LYS A 393 18.97 20.15 -18.64
C LYS A 393 20.00 20.51 -17.54
N HIS A 394 20.89 19.55 -17.22
CA HIS A 394 21.96 19.70 -16.23
C HIS A 394 21.55 19.93 -14.77
N ARG A 395 20.27 19.64 -14.40
CA ARG A 395 19.77 19.70 -13.03
C ARG A 395 19.02 18.42 -12.69
N LYS A 396 18.74 18.21 -11.38
CA LYS A 396 17.88 17.13 -10.93
C LYS A 396 16.46 17.31 -11.48
N THR A 397 15.79 16.21 -11.78
CA THR A 397 14.36 16.22 -12.13
C THR A 397 13.56 16.92 -11.03
N CYS A 398 12.73 17.86 -11.41
CA CYS A 398 11.83 18.57 -10.51
C CYS A 398 10.43 17.95 -10.60
N TYR A 399 9.82 17.71 -9.46
CA TYR A 399 8.45 17.24 -9.32
C TYR A 399 7.58 18.38 -8.80
N SER A 400 6.47 18.63 -9.49
CA SER A 400 5.49 19.66 -9.10
C SER A 400 4.20 18.97 -8.65
N VAL A 401 3.79 19.18 -7.41
CA VAL A 401 2.49 18.75 -6.88
C VAL A 401 1.55 19.95 -6.95
N THR A 402 0.50 19.83 -7.76
CA THR A 402 -0.36 20.97 -8.11
C THR A 402 -1.81 20.69 -7.71
N VAL A 403 -2.41 21.67 -7.05
CA VAL A 403 -3.83 21.70 -6.69
C VAL A 403 -4.53 22.70 -7.59
N HIS A 404 -5.57 22.22 -8.29
CA HIS A 404 -6.41 23.00 -9.19
C HIS A 404 -7.83 23.13 -8.64
N THR A 405 -8.65 23.93 -9.28
CA THR A 405 -10.10 23.93 -9.05
C THR A 405 -10.65 22.49 -9.21
N PRO A 406 -11.56 22.03 -8.35
CA PRO A 406 -12.36 22.81 -7.37
C PRO A 406 -11.72 22.89 -5.97
N TYR A 407 -10.46 22.46 -5.77
CA TYR A 407 -9.85 22.31 -4.43
C TYR A 407 -9.09 23.56 -3.96
N ILE A 408 -9.12 24.64 -4.73
CA ILE A 408 -8.38 25.90 -4.45
C ILE A 408 -8.78 26.51 -3.11
N ASP A 409 -10.07 26.63 -2.82
CA ASP A 409 -10.55 27.27 -1.59
C ASP A 409 -10.12 26.48 -0.36
N LYS A 410 -10.18 25.15 -0.45
CA LYS A 410 -9.74 24.27 0.63
C LYS A 410 -8.24 24.35 0.86
N MET A 411 -7.44 24.37 -0.21
CA MET A 411 -6.00 24.55 -0.12
C MET A 411 -5.64 25.92 0.43
N ALA A 412 -6.33 26.97 0.02
CA ALA A 412 -6.18 28.33 0.52
C ALA A 412 -6.45 28.41 2.03
N GLN A 413 -7.50 27.75 2.51
CA GLN A 413 -7.79 27.63 3.95
C GLN A 413 -6.67 26.94 4.71
N VAL A 414 -6.15 25.82 4.19
CA VAL A 414 -5.00 25.11 4.80
C VAL A 414 -3.76 26.00 4.86
N CYS A 415 -3.46 26.72 3.79
CA CYS A 415 -2.28 27.59 3.71
C CYS A 415 -2.44 28.94 4.43
N GLY A 416 -3.66 29.30 4.86
CA GLY A 416 -3.95 30.61 5.45
C GLY A 416 -3.85 31.76 4.44
N ILE A 417 -4.17 31.51 3.17
CA ILE A 417 -4.10 32.45 2.05
C ILE A 417 -5.51 32.78 1.56
N GLU A 418 -5.79 34.04 1.28
CA GLU A 418 -7.04 34.43 0.60
C GLU A 418 -7.02 33.96 -0.87
N ALA A 419 -7.89 33.02 -1.21
CA ALA A 419 -8.12 32.66 -2.60
C ALA A 419 -8.94 33.75 -3.30
N ARG A 420 -8.41 34.31 -4.39
CA ARG A 420 -9.11 35.33 -5.16
C ARG A 420 -9.83 34.69 -6.35
N ASN A 421 -11.13 35.01 -6.51
CA ASN A 421 -11.97 34.69 -7.67
C ASN A 421 -11.79 33.26 -8.21
N ASN A 422 -12.49 32.31 -7.61
CA ASN A 422 -12.58 30.95 -8.11
C ASN A 422 -13.73 30.89 -9.15
N PRO A 423 -13.47 30.75 -10.45
CA PRO A 423 -14.55 30.70 -11.43
C PRO A 423 -15.37 29.41 -11.18
N PRO A 424 -16.74 29.52 -11.21
CA PRO A 424 -17.61 28.38 -10.90
C PRO A 424 -17.54 27.22 -11.89
N TYR A 425 -16.78 27.37 -13.00
CA TYR A 425 -16.74 26.42 -14.12
C TYR A 425 -15.32 25.99 -14.48
N SER A 426 -14.57 25.41 -13.56
CA SER A 426 -13.35 24.74 -13.97
C SER A 426 -13.50 23.24 -13.84
N HIS A 427 -13.32 22.55 -14.95
CA HIS A 427 -13.30 21.09 -14.97
C HIS A 427 -11.95 20.58 -14.45
N SER A 428 -11.95 19.97 -13.26
CA SER A 428 -10.80 19.18 -12.84
C SER A 428 -10.89 17.78 -13.44
N TYR A 429 -9.81 17.37 -14.08
CA TYR A 429 -9.68 15.97 -14.53
C TYR A 429 -9.42 15.02 -13.35
N ILE A 430 -8.81 15.52 -12.25
CA ILE A 430 -8.64 14.77 -11.00
C ILE A 430 -9.87 15.01 -10.13
N LYS A 431 -10.58 13.95 -9.79
CA LYS A 431 -11.81 14.02 -9.01
C LYS A 431 -11.63 13.28 -7.69
N LEU A 432 -12.18 13.84 -6.62
CA LEU A 432 -12.32 13.16 -5.33
C LEU A 432 -13.81 12.87 -5.13
N ILE A 433 -14.18 11.60 -5.15
CA ILE A 433 -15.57 11.12 -5.02
C ILE A 433 -15.55 9.95 -4.04
N ASP A 434 -16.36 10.01 -2.99
CA ASP A 434 -16.57 8.94 -2.00
C ASP A 434 -15.26 8.34 -1.45
N GLY A 435 -14.29 9.19 -1.13
CA GLY A 435 -12.99 8.75 -0.61
C GLY A 435 -12.03 8.16 -1.67
N LEU A 436 -12.34 8.35 -2.95
CA LEU A 436 -11.54 7.86 -4.07
C LEU A 436 -11.04 9.04 -4.92
N ILE A 437 -9.76 9.04 -5.23
CA ILE A 437 -9.15 9.91 -6.23
C ILE A 437 -9.24 9.22 -7.58
N LEU A 438 -9.86 9.86 -8.54
CA LEU A 438 -10.05 9.37 -9.91
C LEU A 438 -9.08 10.10 -10.84
N SER A 439 -8.25 9.35 -11.54
CA SER A 439 -7.25 9.87 -12.48
C SER A 439 -7.45 9.26 -13.87
N PRO A 440 -7.68 10.06 -14.93
CA PRO A 440 -7.90 9.52 -16.27
C PRO A 440 -6.60 8.97 -16.87
N VAL A 441 -6.73 7.87 -17.59
CA VAL A 441 -5.65 7.31 -18.40
C VAL A 441 -5.37 8.25 -19.58
N ILE A 442 -4.11 8.67 -19.71
CA ILE A 442 -3.64 9.57 -20.78
C ILE A 442 -2.66 8.91 -21.74
N GLU A 443 -2.12 7.76 -21.37
CA GLU A 443 -1.22 6.97 -22.22
C GLU A 443 -1.36 5.49 -21.84
N LEU A 444 -1.41 4.63 -22.83
CA LEU A 444 -1.40 3.19 -22.71
C LEU A 444 -0.34 2.64 -23.68
N ASP A 445 0.64 1.92 -23.15
CA ASP A 445 1.66 1.20 -23.89
C ASP A 445 1.48 -0.31 -23.66
N VAL A 446 1.65 -1.09 -24.73
CA VAL A 446 1.52 -2.57 -24.69
C VAL A 446 2.76 -3.16 -25.32
N GLN A 447 3.54 -3.89 -24.52
CA GLN A 447 4.77 -4.51 -24.93
C GLN A 447 4.71 -6.02 -24.75
N ASN A 448 5.26 -6.78 -25.70
CA ASN A 448 5.54 -8.19 -25.47
C ASN A 448 6.85 -8.31 -24.68
N VAL A 449 6.79 -9.03 -23.58
CA VAL A 449 7.96 -9.30 -22.73
C VAL A 449 8.23 -10.79 -22.67
N GLU A 450 9.51 -11.15 -22.56
CA GLU A 450 9.97 -12.53 -22.43
C GLU A 450 10.74 -12.69 -21.13
N ASP A 451 10.47 -13.76 -20.41
CA ASP A 451 11.16 -14.15 -19.16
C ASP A 451 11.28 -13.01 -18.11
N LEU A 452 10.27 -12.13 -18.06
CA LEU A 452 10.21 -11.05 -17.06
C LEU A 452 9.82 -11.63 -15.69
N GLU A 453 10.61 -11.32 -14.64
CA GLU A 453 10.15 -11.60 -13.28
C GLU A 453 8.96 -10.71 -12.93
N VAL A 454 7.89 -11.31 -12.42
CA VAL A 454 6.68 -10.60 -11.98
C VAL A 454 6.20 -11.16 -10.63
N MET A 455 5.48 -10.32 -9.89
CA MET A 455 5.09 -10.59 -8.51
C MET A 455 3.62 -10.26 -8.27
N ASN A 456 3.04 -10.90 -7.27
CA ASN A 456 1.73 -10.55 -6.73
C ASN A 456 1.71 -10.75 -5.20
N LEU A 457 0.72 -10.16 -4.55
CA LEU A 457 0.48 -10.27 -3.12
C LEU A 457 -0.88 -10.92 -2.87
N GLU A 458 -0.98 -11.75 -1.85
CA GLU A 458 -2.26 -12.13 -1.26
C GLU A 458 -2.49 -11.24 -0.03
N VAL A 459 -3.64 -10.56 0.00
CA VAL A 459 -3.96 -9.56 1.02
C VAL A 459 -5.23 -9.96 1.74
N GLU A 460 -5.18 -9.98 3.05
CA GLU A 460 -6.28 -10.41 3.92
C GLU A 460 -7.54 -9.55 3.73
N GLY A 461 -8.67 -10.18 3.48
CA GLY A 461 -10.01 -9.61 3.48
C GLY A 461 -10.37 -8.78 2.25
N ASP A 462 -9.60 -7.74 1.93
CA ASP A 462 -9.98 -6.77 0.88
C ASP A 462 -9.55 -7.19 -0.55
N ASN A 463 -8.70 -8.20 -0.70
CA ASN A 463 -8.29 -8.81 -1.97
C ASN A 463 -7.74 -7.84 -3.03
N SER A 464 -7.14 -6.75 -2.57
CA SER A 464 -6.59 -5.70 -3.43
C SER A 464 -5.45 -5.00 -2.74
N TYR A 465 -4.65 -4.29 -3.51
CA TYR A 465 -3.63 -3.40 -2.96
C TYR A 465 -3.35 -2.22 -3.91
N VAL A 466 -2.65 -1.21 -3.41
CA VAL A 466 -2.31 -0.02 -4.19
C VAL A 466 -0.90 -0.17 -4.75
N ALA A 467 -0.81 -0.24 -6.08
CA ALA A 467 0.41 -0.35 -6.86
C ALA A 467 0.58 0.90 -7.75
N SER A 468 1.73 1.56 -7.69
CA SER A 468 1.99 2.81 -8.44
C SER A 468 0.85 3.82 -8.35
N ASN A 469 0.29 3.99 -7.15
CA ASN A 469 -0.84 4.87 -6.85
C ASN A 469 -2.18 4.47 -7.53
N GLN A 470 -2.35 3.22 -7.96
CA GLN A 470 -3.58 2.69 -8.54
C GLN A 470 -3.97 1.39 -7.85
N VAL A 471 -5.26 1.12 -7.73
CA VAL A 471 -5.76 -0.10 -7.11
C VAL A 471 -5.72 -1.25 -8.11
N VAL A 472 -5.10 -2.34 -7.69
CA VAL A 472 -5.03 -3.61 -8.42
C VAL A 472 -5.64 -4.74 -7.59
N HIS A 473 -6.15 -5.77 -8.28
CA HIS A 473 -6.75 -6.93 -7.65
C HIS A 473 -5.70 -8.04 -7.44
N ASN A 474 -5.85 -8.82 -6.38
CA ASN A 474 -5.05 -10.03 -6.19
C ASN A 474 -5.89 -11.30 -6.35
N CYS A 475 -5.25 -12.43 -6.69
CA CYS A 475 -5.89 -13.73 -6.61
C CYS A 475 -5.85 -14.22 -5.15
N VAL A 476 -7.00 -14.61 -4.58
CA VAL A 476 -7.17 -14.75 -3.13
C VAL A 476 -7.23 -16.19 -2.66
N PHE A 477 -7.35 -17.18 -3.55
CA PHE A 477 -7.69 -18.54 -3.13
C PHE A 477 -8.84 -18.57 -2.10
N CYS A 478 -9.85 -17.69 -2.28
CA CYS A 478 -10.91 -17.46 -1.31
C CYS A 478 -11.79 -18.69 -1.05
N GLY A 479 -11.82 -19.63 -2.02
CA GLY A 479 -12.62 -20.85 -1.94
C GLY A 479 -14.12 -20.66 -2.18
N PHE A 480 -14.62 -19.44 -2.46
CA PHE A 480 -16.03 -19.21 -2.73
C PHE A 480 -16.58 -20.09 -3.88
N CYS A 481 -15.79 -20.29 -4.93
CA CYS A 481 -16.17 -21.19 -6.02
C CYS A 481 -16.39 -22.64 -5.56
N VAL A 482 -15.67 -23.05 -4.52
CA VAL A 482 -15.83 -24.37 -3.87
C VAL A 482 -17.06 -24.38 -3.00
N ASP A 483 -17.23 -23.34 -2.16
CA ASP A 483 -18.37 -23.22 -1.23
C ASP A 483 -19.70 -23.10 -1.99
N PHE A 484 -19.72 -22.44 -3.15
CA PHE A 484 -20.90 -22.28 -4.00
C PHE A 484 -21.14 -23.43 -4.97
N CYS A 485 -20.27 -24.45 -5.03
CA CYS A 485 -20.47 -25.59 -5.90
C CYS A 485 -21.46 -26.59 -5.27
N PRO A 486 -22.73 -26.67 -5.71
CA PRO A 486 -23.72 -27.54 -5.09
C PRO A 486 -23.49 -29.04 -5.38
N PHE A 487 -22.57 -29.33 -6.32
CA PHE A 487 -22.24 -30.69 -6.74
C PHE A 487 -20.92 -31.18 -6.13
N TYR A 488 -20.25 -30.36 -5.30
CA TYR A 488 -18.93 -30.68 -4.74
C TYR A 488 -17.90 -31.09 -5.80
N ALA A 489 -18.01 -30.47 -6.96
CA ALA A 489 -17.11 -30.71 -8.08
C ALA A 489 -15.79 -29.95 -7.98
N LEU A 490 -15.69 -28.95 -7.11
CA LEU A 490 -14.47 -28.20 -6.82
C LEU A 490 -14.08 -28.37 -5.35
N GLU A 491 -12.80 -28.45 -5.09
CA GLU A 491 -12.20 -28.56 -3.76
C GLU A 491 -10.89 -27.77 -3.69
N MET A 492 -10.56 -27.19 -2.52
CA MET A 492 -9.25 -26.59 -2.27
C MET A 492 -8.29 -27.65 -1.75
N THR A 493 -7.07 -27.66 -2.25
CA THR A 493 -6.03 -28.62 -1.85
C THR A 493 -5.00 -27.98 -0.93
N PRO A 494 -4.13 -28.77 -0.25
CA PRO A 494 -2.99 -28.26 0.49
C PRO A 494 -1.82 -27.82 -0.41
N ASP A 495 -1.95 -27.93 -1.73
CA ASP A 495 -0.92 -27.62 -2.70
C ASP A 495 -0.81 -26.11 -2.89
N VAL A 496 0.00 -25.47 -2.04
CA VAL A 496 0.14 -24.00 -1.95
C VAL A 496 1.37 -23.46 -2.70
N GLU A 497 2.28 -24.34 -3.13
CA GLU A 497 3.45 -23.96 -3.91
C GLU A 497 3.12 -24.04 -5.40
N LEU A 498 2.70 -22.90 -5.97
CA LEU A 498 2.29 -22.78 -7.38
C LEU A 498 3.33 -22.01 -8.20
N SER A 499 4.62 -22.25 -7.95
CA SER A 499 5.69 -21.65 -8.73
C SER A 499 5.88 -22.42 -10.04
N GLU A 500 5.73 -21.74 -11.17
CA GLU A 500 5.86 -22.32 -12.50
C GLU A 500 6.85 -21.55 -13.37
N TYR A 501 7.54 -22.23 -14.29
CA TYR A 501 8.50 -21.62 -15.20
C TYR A 501 7.86 -20.86 -16.36
N ARG A 502 6.61 -21.18 -16.69
CA ARG A 502 5.84 -20.57 -17.80
C ARG A 502 4.46 -20.18 -17.32
N ARG A 503 3.94 -19.07 -17.88
CA ARG A 503 2.63 -18.53 -17.54
C ARG A 503 1.48 -19.50 -17.84
N GLU A 504 1.56 -20.15 -19.00
CA GLU A 504 0.54 -21.11 -19.46
C GLU A 504 0.31 -22.18 -18.39
N ASN A 505 1.34 -22.53 -17.63
CA ASN A 505 1.25 -23.51 -16.55
C ASN A 505 0.52 -22.98 -15.28
N LEU A 506 0.22 -21.68 -15.20
CA LEU A 506 -0.61 -21.10 -14.12
C LEU A 506 -2.07 -20.92 -14.52
N PHE A 507 -2.39 -21.08 -15.80
CA PHE A 507 -3.75 -21.27 -16.28
C PHE A 507 -4.04 -22.77 -16.22
N TYR A 508 -4.65 -23.19 -15.12
CA TYR A 508 -5.01 -24.59 -14.92
C TYR A 508 -6.28 -24.92 -15.70
N THR A 509 -6.12 -25.66 -16.77
CA THR A 509 -7.23 -26.23 -17.53
C THR A 509 -8.05 -27.20 -16.66
N PRO A 510 -9.31 -27.51 -17.02
CA PRO A 510 -10.10 -28.47 -16.27
C PRO A 510 -9.43 -29.83 -16.10
N HIS A 511 -8.66 -30.30 -17.10
CA HIS A 511 -7.89 -31.55 -17.01
C HIS A 511 -6.76 -31.46 -15.97
N GLU A 512 -6.03 -30.34 -15.93
CA GLU A 512 -4.96 -30.12 -14.94
C GLU A 512 -5.53 -29.96 -13.53
N LEU A 513 -6.68 -29.30 -13.39
CA LEU A 513 -7.40 -29.23 -12.12
C LEU A 513 -7.91 -30.60 -11.65
N ALA A 514 -8.17 -31.54 -12.55
CA ALA A 514 -8.62 -32.89 -12.22
C ALA A 514 -7.47 -33.80 -11.73
N ILE A 515 -6.22 -33.38 -11.88
CA ILE A 515 -5.05 -34.14 -11.38
C ILE A 515 -4.95 -33.94 -9.86
N PRO A 516 -4.95 -35.01 -9.05
CA PRO A 516 -4.72 -34.91 -7.61
C PRO A 516 -3.37 -34.25 -7.27
N PRO A 517 -3.25 -33.50 -6.17
CA PRO A 517 -2.00 -32.86 -5.80
C PRO A 517 -0.89 -33.88 -5.55
N ARG A 518 0.33 -33.54 -6.00
CA ARG A 518 1.50 -34.44 -6.03
C ARG A 518 2.00 -34.89 -4.65
N ARG A 519 1.61 -34.21 -3.57
CA ARG A 519 2.19 -34.39 -2.21
C ARG A 519 1.28 -35.08 -1.22
N LEU A 520 0.18 -35.71 -1.65
CA LEU A 520 -0.71 -36.40 -0.72
C LEU A 520 -0.34 -37.86 -0.55
N ALA A 521 0.44 -38.13 0.47
CA ALA A 521 0.58 -39.46 1.05
C ALA A 521 -0.56 -39.81 2.03
N ARG A 522 -1.50 -38.90 2.32
CA ARG A 522 -2.60 -39.07 3.28
C ARG A 522 -3.88 -38.40 2.81
N PRO A 523 -5.06 -38.84 3.26
CA PRO A 523 -6.34 -38.30 2.81
C PRO A 523 -6.44 -36.78 3.08
N LEU A 524 -6.97 -36.04 2.11
CA LEU A 524 -7.22 -34.60 2.13
C LEU A 524 -8.21 -34.16 3.20
N VAL A 525 -8.83 -35.11 3.89
CA VAL A 525 -9.96 -34.92 4.77
C VAL A 525 -9.51 -34.94 6.23
N ASN A 526 -9.95 -33.95 7.01
CA ASN A 526 -9.82 -34.03 8.46
C ASN A 526 -10.56 -35.28 8.96
N PRO A 527 -9.90 -36.17 9.73
CA PRO A 527 -10.52 -37.41 10.21
C PRO A 527 -11.84 -37.23 10.96
N ARG A 528 -12.07 -36.07 11.55
CA ARG A 528 -13.34 -35.74 12.23
C ARG A 528 -14.53 -35.60 11.27
N PHE A 529 -14.27 -35.32 9.99
CA PHE A 529 -15.32 -35.08 8.98
C PHE A 529 -15.35 -36.16 7.91
N GLU A 530 -14.45 -37.14 7.97
CA GLU A 530 -14.35 -38.18 6.96
C GLU A 530 -15.66 -38.97 6.81
N GLY A 531 -16.31 -39.34 7.92
CA GLY A 531 -17.56 -40.05 7.89
C GLY A 531 -18.76 -39.26 7.34
N GLU A 532 -18.77 -37.94 7.53
CA GLU A 532 -19.83 -37.07 7.01
C GLU A 532 -19.64 -36.80 5.53
N ARG A 533 -18.40 -36.64 5.10
CA ARG A 533 -18.06 -36.39 3.69
C ARG A 533 -18.37 -37.62 2.81
N VAL A 534 -18.03 -38.80 3.30
CA VAL A 534 -18.34 -40.05 2.60
C VAL A 534 -19.86 -40.23 2.46
N LYS A 535 -20.65 -39.84 3.46
CA LYS A 535 -22.12 -39.87 3.37
C LYS A 535 -22.67 -38.90 2.32
N HIS A 536 -22.09 -37.69 2.20
CA HIS A 536 -22.49 -36.71 1.18
C HIS A 536 -22.05 -37.12 -0.23
N MET A 537 -20.93 -37.82 -0.36
CA MET A 537 -20.45 -38.34 -1.64
C MET A 537 -21.21 -39.60 -2.10
N ALA A 538 -21.74 -40.36 -1.16
CA ALA A 538 -22.48 -41.60 -1.46
C ALA A 538 -23.99 -41.39 -1.65
N GLY A 539 -24.51 -40.20 -1.34
CA GLY A 539 -25.95 -39.87 -1.40
C GLY A 539 -26.34 -38.93 -2.56
N GLY A 540 -25.45 -38.69 -3.54
CA GLY A 540 -25.73 -37.84 -4.70
C GLY A 540 -25.96 -38.64 -5.98
#